data_0cf93e566ef11e4f239bdc331fd58a5b
#
_entry.id   0cf93e566ef11e4f239bdc331fd58a5b
#
_cell.length_a   1.000
_cell.length_b   1.000
_cell.length_c   1.000
_cell.angle_alpha   90.00
_cell.angle_beta   90.00
_cell.angle_gamma   90.00
#
_symmetry.space_group_name_H-M   'P 1'
#
loop_
_entity.id
_entity.type
_entity.pdbx_description
1 polymer ?
#
loop_
_entity_poly.entity_id
_entity_poly.type
_entity_poly.pdbx_seq_one_letter_code
_entity_poly.pdbx_strand_id
1 'polypeptide(L)'
;NLFNSLARIGSCENAGDADCRPTIIANTPQELRTQLQSIIRQIIAEKLAFTAPSITATIQEGGSLYQAQFEYIQFGEWQGSIFRSELRPDKEVIQGLDHEGNWSSAVSLREQILESSSGGTNDDGRNIWTVLPNISYLGNWNNFTTDDANQDAINSLMGRLNFSLLDYHNSSSECSTSNRGTNHPSPLGADVGQDGTADEVAGLINFIRGQDYFDYDGDCVINELRSHIQGDIYHSQLIEIGAPDASTQFTDNNQEGYFRMVNGYTNFKLQNKSRTNIIYAGSNSGVLHAINASTGREEWAFVPPFIAAKLPIAINPLFDGRGPNGEGGSNAMFGVDGSPVVHDVLMRGLDSQGELEDDPTWHTILFIPYGRGGSGFSVLDVTNPIVEPSRGPLHLFSVYNDYIRKIVYIADEEGNITERAYVTNSVNVE
;
A
#
# COMPACT_ATOMS: atom_id res chain seq x y z
N ASN A 1 37.88 4.53 31.36
CA ASN A 1 38.34 5.54 30.44
C ASN A 1 37.44 6.78 30.58
N LEU A 2 38.01 7.96 30.92
CA LEU A 2 37.30 9.21 31.22
C LEU A 2 36.36 9.60 30.13
N PHE A 3 36.75 9.47 28.85
CA PHE A 3 35.93 9.81 27.71
C PHE A 3 34.67 8.92 27.57
N ASN A 4 34.79 7.63 27.85
CA ASN A 4 33.64 6.73 27.88
C ASN A 4 32.68 7.07 29.02
N SER A 5 33.21 7.48 30.18
CA SER A 5 32.37 7.93 31.29
C SER A 5 31.64 9.22 30.96
N LEU A 6 32.30 10.17 30.32
CA LEU A 6 31.68 11.44 29.89
C LEU A 6 30.62 11.25 28.79
N ALA A 7 30.88 10.36 27.83
CA ALA A 7 29.91 10.02 26.81
C ALA A 7 28.67 9.33 27.38
N ARG A 8 28.86 8.42 28.36
CA ARG A 8 27.76 7.79 29.08
C ARG A 8 26.91 8.80 29.88
N ILE A 9 27.55 9.74 30.57
CA ILE A 9 26.85 10.81 31.31
C ILE A 9 26.04 11.72 30.37
N GLY A 10 26.54 11.95 29.15
CA GLY A 10 25.84 12.79 28.14
C GLY A 10 24.77 12.09 27.31
N SER A 11 24.74 10.72 27.32
CA SER A 11 23.81 9.94 26.48
C SER A 11 22.81 9.08 27.26
N CYS A 12 22.85 9.07 28.58
CA CYS A 12 22.04 8.19 29.42
C CYS A 12 21.45 8.93 30.61
N GLU A 13 20.20 8.65 30.94
CA GLU A 13 19.58 9.13 32.17
C GLU A 13 20.16 8.41 33.41
N ASN A 14 20.58 7.13 33.27
CA ASN A 14 21.21 6.35 34.34
C ASN A 14 22.45 5.62 33.85
N ALA A 15 23.50 5.59 34.67
CA ALA A 15 24.81 5.01 34.34
C ALA A 15 24.86 3.47 34.12
N GLY A 16 23.68 2.80 34.24
CA GLY A 16 23.53 1.34 34.09
C GLY A 16 22.72 0.89 32.90
N ASP A 17 22.19 1.80 32.09
CA ASP A 17 21.34 1.45 30.96
C ASP A 17 22.14 0.76 29.84
N ALA A 18 21.59 -0.33 29.31
CA ALA A 18 22.20 -1.13 28.27
C ALA A 18 22.38 -0.35 26.94
N ASP A 19 21.60 0.69 26.74
CA ASP A 19 21.56 1.52 25.54
C ASP A 19 22.55 2.70 25.53
N CYS A 20 23.41 2.76 26.54
CA CYS A 20 24.43 3.81 26.64
C CYS A 20 25.47 3.71 25.54
N ARG A 21 25.52 4.73 24.68
CA ARG A 21 26.46 4.77 23.56
C ARG A 21 27.89 5.05 24.04
N PRO A 22 28.90 4.22 23.68
CA PRO A 22 30.29 4.46 24.03
C PRO A 22 30.85 5.65 23.21
N THR A 23 31.92 6.25 23.77
CA THR A 23 32.65 7.29 23.02
C THR A 23 33.28 6.70 21.76
N ILE A 24 33.09 7.40 20.64
CA ILE A 24 33.74 7.03 19.39
C ILE A 24 35.20 7.46 19.45
N ILE A 25 36.09 6.50 19.35
CA ILE A 25 37.56 6.73 19.28
C ILE A 25 38.01 6.23 17.92
N ALA A 26 38.42 7.13 17.05
CA ALA A 26 39.04 6.80 15.76
C ALA A 26 40.50 7.18 15.77
N ASN A 27 41.37 6.24 15.45
CA ASN A 27 42.80 6.46 15.38
C ASN A 27 43.29 6.80 13.96
N THR A 28 42.44 6.54 12.99
CA THR A 28 42.69 6.83 11.57
C THR A 28 41.51 7.54 10.91
N PRO A 29 41.73 8.30 9.83
CA PRO A 29 40.63 8.89 9.05
C PRO A 29 39.64 7.87 8.48
N GLN A 30 40.14 6.66 8.15
CA GLN A 30 39.32 5.54 7.70
C GLN A 30 38.38 5.02 8.80
N GLU A 31 38.91 4.81 10.01
CA GLU A 31 38.11 4.40 11.16
C GLU A 31 37.04 5.44 11.50
N LEU A 32 37.40 6.73 11.48
CA LEU A 32 36.43 7.81 11.70
C LEU A 32 35.29 7.79 10.66
N ARG A 33 35.63 7.62 9.38
CA ARG A 33 34.65 7.51 8.30
C ARG A 33 33.72 6.32 8.49
N THR A 34 34.27 5.14 8.82
CA THR A 34 33.49 3.93 9.03
C THR A 34 32.56 4.06 10.23
N GLN A 35 33.05 4.62 11.33
CA GLN A 35 32.23 4.83 12.53
C GLN A 35 31.15 5.89 12.32
N LEU A 36 31.46 7.02 11.63
CA LEU A 36 30.46 8.00 11.26
C LEU A 36 29.40 7.41 10.31
N GLN A 37 29.80 6.63 9.33
CA GLN A 37 28.85 5.92 8.46
C GLN A 37 27.96 4.96 9.25
N SER A 38 28.50 4.24 10.22
CA SER A 38 27.72 3.36 11.09
C SER A 38 26.70 4.13 11.92
N ILE A 39 27.08 5.28 12.48
CA ILE A 39 26.17 6.14 13.25
C ILE A 39 25.09 6.74 12.37
N ILE A 40 25.48 7.23 11.19
CA ILE A 40 24.52 7.77 10.22
C ILE A 40 23.53 6.68 9.82
N ARG A 41 24.00 5.44 9.59
CA ARG A 41 23.10 4.30 9.33
C ARG A 41 22.17 4.01 10.50
N GLN A 42 22.67 4.05 11.74
CA GLN A 42 21.82 3.87 12.93
C GLN A 42 20.78 5.00 13.08
N ILE A 43 21.15 6.24 12.81
CA ILE A 43 20.22 7.37 12.85
C ILE A 43 19.18 7.27 11.74
N ILE A 44 19.57 6.83 10.55
CA ILE A 44 18.67 6.62 9.41
C ILE A 44 17.77 5.41 9.64
N ALA A 45 18.23 4.39 10.36
CA ALA A 45 17.47 3.20 10.73
C ALA A 45 16.45 3.44 11.86
N GLU A 46 16.47 4.61 12.52
CA GLU A 46 15.38 4.99 13.41
C GLU A 46 14.10 5.19 12.58
N LYS A 47 13.05 4.49 12.97
CA LYS A 47 11.74 4.58 12.29
C LYS A 47 11.25 6.03 12.31
N LEU A 48 11.07 6.59 11.14
CA LEU A 48 10.60 7.96 11.00
C LEU A 48 9.09 7.94 10.76
N ALA A 49 8.35 8.68 11.57
CA ALA A 49 6.93 8.94 11.34
C ALA A 49 6.81 10.26 10.56
N PHE A 50 6.41 10.20 9.31
CA PHE A 50 6.26 11.38 8.44
C PHE A 50 4.82 11.76 8.17
N THR A 51 3.88 10.87 8.46
CA THR A 51 2.46 11.18 8.36
C THR A 51 1.96 11.80 9.66
N ALA A 52 1.10 12.80 9.54
CA ALA A 52 0.41 13.32 10.72
C ALA A 52 -0.42 12.19 11.35
N PRO A 53 -0.34 11.99 12.67
CA PRO A 53 -1.16 10.98 13.32
C PRO A 53 -2.64 11.26 13.07
N SER A 54 -3.37 10.24 12.62
CA SER A 54 -4.83 10.32 12.52
C SER A 54 -5.42 9.96 13.87
N ILE A 55 -6.11 10.92 14.48
CA ILE A 55 -6.81 10.72 15.75
C ILE A 55 -8.29 10.56 15.41
N THR A 56 -8.90 9.48 15.88
CA THR A 56 -10.35 9.32 15.75
C THR A 56 -11.07 10.50 16.40
N ALA A 57 -11.98 11.14 15.66
CA ALA A 57 -12.68 12.36 16.07
C ALA A 57 -13.58 12.16 17.31
N THR A 58 -13.93 10.95 17.64
CA THR A 58 -14.67 10.57 18.85
C THR A 58 -13.71 10.14 19.94
N ILE A 59 -13.18 11.08 20.69
CA ILE A 59 -12.57 10.81 22.00
C ILE A 59 -13.71 10.54 22.99
N GLN A 60 -14.36 9.41 22.85
CA GLN A 60 -15.08 8.79 23.95
C GLN A 60 -14.07 7.93 24.71
N GLU A 61 -14.39 7.57 25.96
CA GLU A 61 -13.56 6.64 26.73
C GLU A 61 -13.18 5.44 25.84
N GLY A 62 -11.87 5.25 25.60
CA GLY A 62 -11.36 4.23 24.69
C GLY A 62 -11.08 4.70 23.25
N GLY A 63 -10.72 5.96 23.02
CA GLY A 63 -10.24 6.46 21.71
C GLY A 63 -8.96 5.76 21.25
N SER A 64 -8.69 5.79 19.96
CA SER A 64 -7.49 5.20 19.36
C SER A 64 -6.67 6.26 18.63
N LEU A 65 -5.35 6.11 18.70
CA LEU A 65 -4.40 6.87 17.89
C LEU A 65 -3.82 5.96 16.83
N TYR A 66 -3.93 6.36 15.55
CA TYR A 66 -3.30 5.67 14.45
C TYR A 66 -2.12 6.47 13.92
N GLN A 67 -1.00 5.80 13.69
CA GLN A 67 0.20 6.43 13.19
C GLN A 67 0.88 5.55 12.16
N ALA A 68 1.10 6.08 10.96
CA ALA A 68 1.95 5.43 9.97
C ALA A 68 3.42 5.72 10.28
N GLN A 69 4.24 4.69 10.14
CA GLN A 69 5.69 4.76 10.27
C GLN A 69 6.32 4.02 9.11
N PHE A 70 7.53 4.41 8.73
CA PHE A 70 8.30 3.67 7.75
C PHE A 70 9.77 3.60 8.14
N GLU A 71 10.43 2.59 7.60
CA GLU A 71 11.86 2.37 7.74
C GLU A 71 12.52 2.46 6.37
N TYR A 72 13.56 3.28 6.27
CA TYR A 72 14.34 3.41 5.06
C TYR A 72 15.24 2.19 4.88
N ILE A 73 15.10 1.53 3.74
CA ILE A 73 15.99 0.44 3.32
C ILE A 73 16.86 0.95 2.16
N GLN A 74 18.16 0.86 2.33
CA GLN A 74 19.09 1.21 1.26
C GLN A 74 19.07 0.12 0.18
N PHE A 75 18.82 0.50 -1.06
CA PHE A 75 18.74 -0.43 -2.20
C PHE A 75 17.56 -1.42 -2.13
N GLY A 76 16.43 -0.99 -1.62
CA GLY A 76 15.23 -1.81 -1.54
C GLY A 76 13.97 -0.99 -1.36
N GLU A 77 12.85 -1.67 -1.38
CA GLU A 77 11.56 -1.11 -1.01
C GLU A 77 11.58 -0.70 0.47
N TRP A 78 11.08 0.50 0.76
CA TRP A 78 10.98 0.95 2.14
C TRP A 78 9.85 0.22 2.85
N GLN A 79 10.07 -0.11 4.10
CA GLN A 79 9.13 -0.88 4.92
C GLN A 79 8.20 0.05 5.68
N GLY A 80 6.90 -0.21 5.62
CA GLY A 80 5.89 0.59 6.27
C GLY A 80 5.07 -0.19 7.30
N SER A 81 4.44 0.52 8.21
CA SER A 81 3.44 -0.03 9.14
C SER A 81 2.51 1.05 9.66
N ILE A 82 1.27 0.68 9.92
CA ILE A 82 0.34 1.49 10.70
C ILE A 82 0.30 0.90 12.11
N PHE A 83 0.45 1.75 13.11
CA PHE A 83 0.32 1.38 14.51
C PHE A 83 -0.97 1.96 15.07
N ARG A 84 -1.72 1.12 15.79
CA ARG A 84 -2.81 1.56 16.68
C ARG A 84 -2.30 1.54 18.10
N SER A 85 -2.53 2.66 18.78
CA SER A 85 -2.31 2.78 20.22
C SER A 85 -3.61 3.22 20.90
N GLU A 86 -3.93 2.62 22.03
CA GLU A 86 -5.07 3.02 22.81
C GLU A 86 -4.79 4.34 23.55
N LEU A 87 -5.80 5.19 23.62
CA LEU A 87 -5.77 6.44 24.39
C LEU A 87 -6.52 6.25 25.70
N ARG A 88 -5.86 6.52 26.81
CA ARG A 88 -6.52 6.61 28.13
C ARG A 88 -7.42 7.84 28.23
N PRO A 89 -8.37 7.86 29.17
CA PRO A 89 -9.25 9.02 29.41
C PRO A 89 -8.48 10.31 29.71
N ASP A 90 -7.29 10.22 30.32
CA ASP A 90 -6.36 11.34 30.57
C ASP A 90 -5.56 11.77 29.34
N LYS A 91 -5.80 11.14 28.16
CA LYS A 91 -5.13 11.34 26.89
C LYS A 91 -3.67 10.82 26.85
N GLU A 92 -3.27 10.01 27.79
CA GLU A 92 -2.00 9.30 27.71
C GLU A 92 -2.09 8.17 26.69
N VAL A 93 -1.07 8.05 25.83
CA VAL A 93 -0.98 7.00 24.81
C VAL A 93 -0.38 5.75 25.44
N ILE A 94 -1.09 4.63 25.37
CA ILE A 94 -0.56 3.33 25.80
C ILE A 94 0.23 2.74 24.63
N GLN A 95 1.54 2.69 24.78
CA GLN A 95 2.47 2.14 23.78
C GLN A 95 2.70 0.65 24.01
N GLY A 96 3.16 -0.04 22.95
CA GLY A 96 3.55 -1.45 22.99
C GLY A 96 2.49 -2.36 22.35
N LEU A 97 2.96 -3.35 21.59
CA LEU A 97 2.10 -4.33 20.90
C LEU A 97 1.59 -5.42 21.85
N ASP A 98 2.14 -5.54 23.03
CA ASP A 98 1.72 -6.43 24.11
C ASP A 98 0.49 -5.95 24.86
N HIS A 99 0.06 -4.69 24.63
CA HIS A 99 -1.17 -4.17 25.21
C HIS A 99 -2.38 -4.60 24.37
N GLU A 100 -3.41 -5.14 25.03
CA GLU A 100 -4.66 -5.56 24.39
C GLU A 100 -5.28 -4.38 23.61
N GLY A 101 -5.59 -4.61 22.35
CA GLY A 101 -6.17 -3.61 21.43
C GLY A 101 -5.14 -2.80 20.64
N ASN A 102 -3.86 -2.80 21.01
CA ASN A 102 -2.81 -2.24 20.18
C ASN A 102 -2.40 -3.23 19.09
N TRP A 103 -2.09 -2.71 17.91
CA TRP A 103 -1.64 -3.55 16.80
C TRP A 103 -0.71 -2.80 15.84
N SER A 104 0.03 -3.58 15.04
CA SER A 104 0.80 -3.13 13.89
C SER A 104 0.25 -3.80 12.63
N SER A 105 -0.12 -3.02 11.61
CA SER A 105 -0.66 -3.57 10.37
C SER A 105 0.30 -4.51 9.65
N ALA A 106 1.61 -4.22 9.68
CA ALA A 106 2.62 -5.08 9.07
C ALA A 106 2.71 -6.45 9.76
N VAL A 107 2.61 -6.48 11.10
CA VAL A 107 2.58 -7.72 11.89
C VAL A 107 1.27 -8.48 11.61
N SER A 108 0.13 -7.81 11.72
CA SER A 108 -1.18 -8.42 11.48
C SER A 108 -1.32 -8.98 10.07
N LEU A 109 -0.79 -8.27 9.05
CA LEU A 109 -0.79 -8.74 7.67
C LEU A 109 0.05 -10.01 7.50
N ARG A 110 1.25 -10.04 8.10
CA ARG A 110 2.11 -11.22 8.04
C ARG A 110 1.47 -12.42 8.74
N GLU A 111 0.88 -12.21 9.91
CA GLU A 111 0.13 -13.25 10.64
C GLU A 111 -1.06 -13.75 9.83
N GLN A 112 -1.82 -12.86 9.19
CA GLN A 112 -2.95 -13.19 8.33
C GLN A 112 -2.55 -14.14 7.20
N ILE A 113 -1.43 -13.88 6.52
CA ILE A 113 -0.92 -14.73 5.46
C ILE A 113 -0.46 -16.08 6.01
N LEU A 114 0.27 -16.09 7.12
CA LEU A 114 0.75 -17.32 7.76
C LEU A 114 -0.40 -18.23 8.23
N GLU A 115 -1.48 -17.65 8.73
CA GLU A 115 -2.68 -18.38 9.15
C GLU A 115 -3.41 -19.01 7.95
N SER A 116 -3.39 -18.35 6.80
CA SER A 116 -4.08 -18.79 5.58
C SER A 116 -3.27 -19.79 4.78
N SER A 117 -1.95 -19.84 4.97
CA SER A 117 -1.01 -20.63 4.16
C SER A 117 -1.24 -22.13 4.27
N SER A 118 -2.26 -22.62 3.60
CA SER A 118 -2.42 -24.05 3.33
C SER A 118 -1.72 -24.51 2.04
N GLY A 119 -0.87 -23.66 1.44
CA GLY A 119 0.11 -24.08 0.44
C GLY A 119 -0.09 -23.64 -1.01
N GLY A 120 -0.94 -22.64 -1.29
CA GLY A 120 -1.12 -22.11 -2.66
C GLY A 120 -0.73 -20.63 -2.77
N THR A 121 -0.09 -20.27 -3.86
CA THR A 121 0.39 -18.88 -4.11
C THR A 121 -0.74 -17.84 -4.22
N ASN A 122 -1.96 -18.25 -4.52
CA ASN A 122 -3.13 -17.37 -4.64
C ASN A 122 -4.06 -17.44 -3.42
N ASP A 123 -3.80 -18.34 -2.46
CA ASP A 123 -4.60 -18.56 -1.24
C ASP A 123 -3.77 -18.13 0.00
N ASP A 124 -3.29 -16.90 -0.05
CA ASP A 124 -2.49 -16.28 1.02
C ASP A 124 -3.34 -15.49 2.03
N GLY A 125 -4.67 -15.60 1.96
CA GLY A 125 -5.60 -14.88 2.82
C GLY A 125 -5.71 -13.39 2.53
N ARG A 126 -5.14 -12.91 1.41
CA ARG A 126 -5.25 -11.52 0.96
C ARG A 126 -6.26 -11.39 -0.17
N ASN A 127 -7.07 -10.36 -0.10
CA ASN A 127 -7.95 -9.93 -1.18
C ASN A 127 -7.30 -8.75 -1.91
N ILE A 128 -6.37 -9.02 -2.85
CA ILE A 128 -5.75 -7.98 -3.67
C ILE A 128 -6.45 -7.96 -5.03
N TRP A 129 -6.98 -6.80 -5.40
CA TRP A 129 -7.73 -6.66 -6.62
C TRP A 129 -7.37 -5.40 -7.42
N THR A 130 -7.69 -5.43 -8.69
CA THR A 130 -7.60 -4.32 -9.63
C THR A 130 -8.75 -4.42 -10.64
N VAL A 131 -8.90 -3.43 -11.50
CA VAL A 131 -9.84 -3.50 -12.60
C VAL A 131 -9.11 -3.89 -13.89
N LEU A 132 -9.57 -4.94 -14.52
CA LEU A 132 -8.97 -5.54 -15.70
C LEU A 132 -9.97 -5.54 -16.85
N PRO A 133 -9.61 -5.10 -18.05
CA PRO A 133 -10.49 -5.17 -19.21
C PRO A 133 -11.02 -6.58 -19.46
N ASN A 134 -12.31 -6.73 -19.62
CA ASN A 134 -13.00 -7.99 -19.88
C ASN A 134 -12.91 -9.05 -18.78
N ILE A 135 -12.44 -8.71 -17.60
CA ILE A 135 -12.40 -9.60 -16.43
C ILE A 135 -13.09 -8.88 -15.27
N SER A 136 -14.30 -9.34 -14.94
CA SER A 136 -15.02 -8.76 -13.81
C SER A 136 -14.36 -9.13 -12.49
N TYR A 137 -14.17 -8.13 -11.62
CA TYR A 137 -13.76 -8.33 -10.23
C TYR A 137 -14.95 -8.60 -9.30
N LEU A 138 -16.18 -8.37 -9.77
CA LEU A 138 -17.40 -8.57 -8.99
C LEU A 138 -17.53 -10.03 -8.59
N GLY A 139 -17.72 -10.27 -7.29
CA GLY A 139 -17.68 -11.62 -6.73
C GLY A 139 -16.28 -12.21 -6.55
N ASN A 140 -15.23 -11.53 -6.99
CA ASN A 140 -13.84 -11.96 -6.84
C ASN A 140 -12.88 -10.77 -6.64
N TRP A 141 -12.92 -10.13 -5.47
CA TRP A 141 -11.98 -9.07 -5.10
C TRP A 141 -10.57 -9.60 -4.77
N ASN A 142 -10.16 -10.69 -5.42
CA ASN A 142 -8.83 -11.27 -5.36
C ASN A 142 -8.38 -11.68 -6.77
N ASN A 143 -8.37 -10.73 -7.71
CA ASN A 143 -7.99 -10.96 -9.11
C ASN A 143 -6.58 -10.50 -9.47
N PHE A 144 -5.83 -9.92 -8.53
CA PHE A 144 -4.41 -9.62 -8.72
C PHE A 144 -3.59 -10.88 -8.40
N THR A 145 -3.72 -11.89 -9.27
CA THR A 145 -3.19 -13.25 -9.10
C THR A 145 -2.42 -13.71 -10.33
N THR A 146 -1.72 -14.84 -10.19
CA THR A 146 -0.96 -15.49 -11.25
C THR A 146 -1.81 -16.46 -12.10
N ASP A 147 -3.13 -16.44 -11.97
CA ASP A 147 -4.02 -17.17 -12.88
C ASP A 147 -3.87 -16.64 -14.29
N ASP A 148 -3.77 -17.51 -15.29
CA ASP A 148 -3.41 -17.17 -16.66
C ASP A 148 -4.14 -15.95 -17.24
N ALA A 149 -5.49 -15.91 -17.08
CA ALA A 149 -6.30 -14.81 -17.60
C ALA A 149 -6.01 -13.48 -16.88
N ASN A 150 -5.85 -13.51 -15.57
CA ASN A 150 -5.52 -12.33 -14.76
C ASN A 150 -4.11 -11.85 -15.08
N GLN A 151 -3.16 -12.75 -15.14
CA GLN A 151 -1.76 -12.48 -15.45
C GLN A 151 -1.61 -11.80 -16.82
N ASP A 152 -2.26 -12.33 -17.86
CA ASP A 152 -2.25 -11.75 -19.21
C ASP A 152 -2.84 -10.34 -19.24
N ALA A 153 -3.94 -10.13 -18.53
CA ALA A 153 -4.58 -8.81 -18.43
C ALA A 153 -3.73 -7.81 -17.65
N ILE A 154 -3.11 -8.22 -16.55
CA ILE A 154 -2.16 -7.41 -15.77
C ILE A 154 -0.95 -7.04 -16.62
N ASN A 155 -0.37 -8.00 -17.35
CA ASN A 155 0.72 -7.75 -18.29
C ASN A 155 0.34 -6.71 -19.36
N SER A 156 -0.84 -6.86 -19.96
CA SER A 156 -1.37 -5.90 -20.92
C SER A 156 -1.53 -4.50 -20.31
N LEU A 157 -1.96 -4.40 -19.05
CA LEU A 157 -2.11 -3.15 -18.34
C LEU A 157 -0.75 -2.48 -18.09
N MET A 158 0.26 -3.24 -17.70
CA MET A 158 1.63 -2.74 -17.50
C MET A 158 2.22 -2.16 -18.77
N GLY A 159 1.99 -2.77 -19.93
CA GLY A 159 2.49 -2.28 -21.23
C GLY A 159 1.91 -0.92 -21.66
N ARG A 160 0.75 -0.52 -21.12
CA ARG A 160 0.03 0.68 -21.60
C ARG A 160 0.75 1.99 -21.37
N LEU A 161 1.51 2.12 -20.30
CA LEU A 161 2.26 3.34 -19.99
C LEU A 161 3.75 3.25 -20.41
N ASN A 162 4.12 2.29 -21.25
CA ASN A 162 5.50 1.98 -21.66
C ASN A 162 6.44 1.60 -20.50
N PHE A 163 5.90 1.14 -19.42
CA PHE A 163 6.68 0.42 -18.43
C PHE A 163 6.70 -1.04 -18.87
N SER A 164 7.67 -1.45 -19.64
CA SER A 164 7.87 -2.86 -19.91
C SER A 164 8.47 -3.50 -18.67
N LEU A 165 8.02 -4.70 -18.35
CA LEU A 165 8.83 -5.62 -17.59
C LEU A 165 10.08 -5.84 -18.40
N LEU A 166 11.17 -5.26 -17.94
CA LEU A 166 12.47 -5.68 -18.37
C LEU A 166 12.68 -7.03 -17.73
N ASP A 167 13.11 -7.97 -18.51
CA ASP A 167 13.74 -9.16 -18.14
C ASP A 167 14.33 -9.04 -16.76
N TYR A 168 13.64 -9.53 -15.78
CA TYR A 168 14.16 -9.61 -14.45
C TYR A 168 14.74 -11.00 -14.24
N HIS A 169 16.02 -11.05 -14.23
CA HIS A 169 16.74 -12.28 -13.97
C HIS A 169 17.20 -12.30 -12.50
N ASN A 170 16.56 -13.11 -11.70
CA ASN A 170 17.10 -13.44 -10.38
C ASN A 170 18.17 -14.52 -10.56
N SER A 171 19.33 -14.14 -11.07
CA SER A 171 20.51 -14.97 -11.02
C SER A 171 21.39 -14.50 -9.88
N SER A 172 21.05 -14.81 -8.63
CA SER A 172 22.13 -14.86 -7.69
C SER A 172 23.09 -15.94 -8.19
N SER A 173 24.34 -15.61 -8.41
CA SER A 173 25.38 -16.56 -8.77
C SER A 173 25.54 -17.65 -7.69
N GLU A 174 25.01 -17.43 -6.51
CA GLU A 174 24.98 -18.33 -5.38
C GLU A 174 23.87 -19.38 -5.50
N CYS A 175 22.74 -19.06 -6.14
CA CYS A 175 21.65 -19.99 -6.42
C CYS A 175 21.82 -20.72 -7.77
N SER A 176 23.06 -20.98 -8.18
CA SER A 176 23.36 -21.78 -9.35
C SER A 176 22.74 -23.19 -9.24
N THR A 177 22.47 -23.81 -10.40
CA THR A 177 21.79 -25.13 -10.50
C THR A 177 22.44 -26.24 -9.64
N SER A 178 23.66 -26.07 -9.20
CA SER A 178 24.38 -27.02 -8.33
C SER A 178 24.15 -26.80 -6.83
N ASN A 179 23.73 -25.61 -6.42
CA ASN A 179 23.50 -25.25 -5.02
C ASN A 179 22.03 -25.06 -4.68
N ARG A 180 21.13 -25.13 -5.68
CA ARG A 180 19.70 -25.08 -5.47
C ARG A 180 19.24 -26.28 -4.67
N GLY A 181 18.75 -26.07 -3.48
CA GLY A 181 17.98 -27.07 -2.77
C GLY A 181 16.83 -27.59 -3.63
N THR A 182 16.30 -28.75 -3.33
CA THR A 182 15.21 -29.39 -4.08
C THR A 182 13.93 -28.58 -4.13
N ASN A 183 13.84 -27.48 -3.40
CA ASN A 183 12.68 -26.62 -3.25
C ASN A 183 12.82 -25.24 -3.95
N HIS A 184 13.94 -25.00 -4.63
CA HIS A 184 14.03 -23.80 -5.46
C HIS A 184 13.29 -24.11 -6.78
N PRO A 185 12.05 -23.66 -6.98
CA PRO A 185 11.50 -23.65 -8.30
C PRO A 185 12.47 -22.84 -9.14
N SER A 186 12.78 -23.28 -10.35
CA SER A 186 13.31 -22.33 -11.32
C SER A 186 12.28 -21.22 -11.35
N PRO A 187 12.56 -20.03 -10.85
CA PRO A 187 11.53 -19.00 -10.78
C PRO A 187 11.00 -18.70 -12.17
N LEU A 188 11.78 -19.01 -13.16
CA LEU A 188 11.64 -18.64 -14.53
C LEU A 188 11.52 -19.87 -15.45
N GLY A 189 11.15 -21.03 -14.93
CA GLY A 189 10.99 -22.24 -15.75
C GLY A 189 12.21 -22.57 -16.62
N ALA A 190 12.00 -22.75 -17.91
CA ALA A 190 13.05 -22.90 -18.90
C ALA A 190 13.45 -21.57 -19.56
N ASP A 191 12.73 -20.50 -19.26
CA ASP A 191 12.94 -19.17 -19.79
C ASP A 191 13.91 -18.43 -18.88
N VAL A 192 15.14 -18.28 -19.31
CA VAL A 192 16.23 -17.64 -18.57
C VAL A 192 16.56 -16.27 -19.15
N GLY A 193 15.63 -15.69 -19.84
CA GLY A 193 15.84 -14.37 -20.43
C GLY A 193 14.79 -13.42 -19.91
N GLN A 194 15.12 -12.25 -19.65
CA GLN A 194 14.31 -11.12 -19.39
C GLN A 194 13.67 -10.72 -20.69
N ASP A 195 12.63 -11.31 -21.09
CA ASP A 195 11.96 -10.98 -22.33
C ASP A 195 10.60 -10.30 -22.12
N GLY A 196 10.24 -10.05 -20.84
CA GLY A 196 8.95 -9.46 -20.48
C GLY A 196 7.80 -10.44 -20.65
N THR A 197 8.07 -11.72 -20.49
CA THR A 197 7.07 -12.79 -20.63
C THR A 197 6.29 -13.03 -19.34
N ALA A 198 5.51 -14.09 -19.32
CA ALA A 198 4.54 -14.37 -18.26
C ALA A 198 5.17 -14.62 -16.88
N ASP A 199 6.38 -15.10 -16.81
CA ASP A 199 7.05 -15.43 -15.56
C ASP A 199 7.52 -14.20 -14.77
N GLU A 200 7.98 -13.12 -15.44
CA GLU A 200 8.29 -11.87 -14.77
C GLU A 200 7.03 -11.22 -14.21
N VAL A 201 5.89 -11.33 -14.91
CA VAL A 201 4.60 -10.85 -14.41
C VAL A 201 4.18 -11.65 -13.18
N ALA A 202 4.31 -12.97 -13.21
CA ALA A 202 4.05 -13.84 -12.08
C ALA A 202 4.93 -13.48 -10.88
N GLY A 203 6.22 -13.27 -11.11
CA GLY A 203 7.17 -12.87 -10.08
C GLY A 203 6.81 -11.51 -9.46
N LEU A 204 6.43 -10.53 -10.27
CA LEU A 204 5.98 -9.24 -9.78
C LEU A 204 4.68 -9.34 -8.96
N ILE A 205 3.69 -10.10 -9.45
CA ILE A 205 2.46 -10.34 -8.70
C ILE A 205 2.76 -10.97 -7.34
N ASN A 206 3.58 -12.02 -7.33
CA ASN A 206 3.98 -12.72 -6.11
C ASN A 206 4.74 -11.80 -5.16
N PHE A 207 5.63 -10.95 -5.66
CA PHE A 207 6.32 -9.95 -4.85
C PHE A 207 5.35 -8.98 -4.17
N ILE A 208 4.37 -8.42 -4.90
CA ILE A 208 3.35 -7.53 -4.34
C ILE A 208 2.48 -8.26 -3.30
N ARG A 209 2.21 -9.56 -3.52
CA ARG A 209 1.48 -10.39 -2.56
C ARG A 209 2.28 -10.75 -1.30
N GLY A 210 3.60 -10.61 -1.33
CA GLY A 210 4.46 -10.74 -0.15
C GLY A 210 5.50 -11.85 -0.21
N GLN A 211 5.70 -12.51 -1.36
CA GLN A 211 6.76 -13.51 -1.50
C GLN A 211 8.14 -12.89 -1.61
N ASP A 212 9.14 -13.61 -1.14
CA ASP A 212 10.56 -13.21 -1.24
C ASP A 212 11.14 -13.53 -2.63
N TYR A 213 10.56 -12.93 -3.64
CA TYR A 213 10.93 -13.14 -5.04
C TYR A 213 12.40 -12.84 -5.35
N PHE A 214 13.03 -12.01 -4.53
CA PHE A 214 14.41 -11.57 -4.71
C PHE A 214 15.42 -12.33 -3.83
N ASP A 215 14.96 -13.33 -3.06
CA ASP A 215 15.82 -14.11 -2.18
C ASP A 215 16.65 -13.20 -1.26
N TYR A 216 15.96 -12.36 -0.47
CA TYR A 216 16.60 -11.37 0.39
C TYR A 216 17.44 -11.97 1.51
N ASP A 217 17.12 -13.17 1.98
CA ASP A 217 17.86 -13.83 3.03
C ASP A 217 18.97 -14.78 2.50
N GLY A 218 19.00 -14.98 1.16
CA GLY A 218 20.07 -15.71 0.47
C GLY A 218 19.99 -17.22 0.62
N ASP A 219 18.83 -17.77 0.97
CA ASP A 219 18.64 -19.21 1.14
C ASP A 219 18.22 -19.95 -0.14
N CYS A 220 18.05 -19.21 -1.24
CA CYS A 220 17.62 -19.67 -2.55
C CYS A 220 16.16 -20.16 -2.61
N VAL A 221 15.30 -19.71 -1.72
CA VAL A 221 13.85 -20.02 -1.68
C VAL A 221 13.05 -18.74 -1.95
N ILE A 222 12.58 -18.55 -3.15
CA ILE A 222 11.88 -17.33 -3.57
C ILE A 222 10.36 -17.36 -3.42
N ASN A 223 9.78 -18.49 -3.04
CA ASN A 223 8.35 -18.65 -2.85
C ASN A 223 7.92 -18.63 -1.38
N GLU A 224 8.81 -18.26 -0.51
CA GLU A 224 8.51 -18.01 0.89
C GLU A 224 8.06 -16.56 1.15
N LEU A 225 7.61 -16.32 2.38
CA LEU A 225 7.07 -15.05 2.76
C LEU A 225 8.19 -14.08 3.18
N ARG A 226 8.26 -12.91 2.56
CA ARG A 226 9.19 -11.84 2.96
C ARG A 226 9.04 -11.51 4.45
N SER A 227 10.14 -11.11 5.06
CA SER A 227 10.15 -10.68 6.47
C SER A 227 9.24 -9.48 6.72
N HIS A 228 9.10 -8.58 5.73
CA HIS A 228 8.23 -7.41 5.76
C HIS A 228 7.50 -7.26 4.43
N ILE A 229 6.19 -7.06 4.46
CA ILE A 229 5.33 -7.12 3.27
C ILE A 229 4.76 -5.75 2.91
N GLN A 230 4.40 -4.97 3.91
CA GLN A 230 3.75 -3.68 3.71
C GLN A 230 4.79 -2.63 3.30
N GLY A 231 4.59 -2.00 2.12
CA GLY A 231 5.42 -0.89 1.69
C GLY A 231 5.17 0.38 2.50
N ASP A 232 6.05 1.36 2.36
CA ASP A 232 5.99 2.60 3.11
C ASP A 232 4.74 3.44 2.81
N ILE A 233 4.28 4.12 3.85
CA ILE A 233 3.21 5.13 3.80
C ILE A 233 3.86 6.48 4.09
N TYR A 234 4.27 7.17 3.02
CA TYR A 234 5.14 8.36 3.15
C TYR A 234 4.36 9.68 3.19
N HIS A 235 3.58 10.00 2.16
CA HIS A 235 2.77 11.23 2.11
C HIS A 235 1.28 10.97 2.32
N SER A 236 0.83 9.73 2.16
CA SER A 236 -0.56 9.36 2.37
C SER A 236 -0.95 9.54 3.83
N GLN A 237 -2.00 10.32 4.09
CA GLN A 237 -2.60 10.37 5.41
C GLN A 237 -3.52 9.16 5.62
N LEU A 238 -3.66 8.75 6.87
CA LEU A 238 -4.60 7.72 7.27
C LEU A 238 -6.00 8.32 7.38
N ILE A 239 -7.00 7.65 6.82
CA ILE A 239 -8.39 8.03 7.01
C ILE A 239 -9.19 6.83 7.54
N GLU A 240 -9.77 6.97 8.73
CA GLU A 240 -10.68 5.99 9.31
C GLU A 240 -12.13 6.34 8.96
N ILE A 241 -12.86 5.38 8.41
CA ILE A 241 -14.26 5.52 8.02
C ILE A 241 -15.06 4.36 8.59
N GLY A 242 -16.07 4.71 9.38
CA GLY A 242 -17.05 3.80 9.94
C GLY A 242 -18.47 4.12 9.47
N ALA A 243 -19.43 4.03 10.39
CA ALA A 243 -20.82 4.38 10.13
C ALA A 243 -20.96 5.85 9.68
N PRO A 244 -21.83 6.17 8.71
CA PRO A 244 -22.08 7.55 8.31
C PRO A 244 -22.56 8.39 9.48
N ASP A 245 -21.93 9.56 9.70
CA ASP A 245 -22.21 10.39 10.91
C ASP A 245 -22.56 11.84 10.60
N ALA A 246 -22.54 12.25 9.31
CA ALA A 246 -22.78 13.63 8.95
C ALA A 246 -24.12 14.15 9.47
N SER A 247 -24.12 15.41 9.89
CA SER A 247 -25.30 16.04 10.49
C SER A 247 -26.45 16.22 9.48
N THR A 248 -27.67 15.91 9.91
CA THR A 248 -28.90 16.21 9.21
C THR A 248 -29.67 17.37 9.88
N GLN A 249 -29.07 18.03 10.87
CA GLN A 249 -29.69 19.17 11.53
C GLN A 249 -29.60 20.40 10.63
N PHE A 250 -30.75 20.97 10.32
CA PHE A 250 -30.83 22.23 9.60
C PHE A 250 -30.70 23.40 10.58
N THR A 251 -29.76 24.26 10.27
CA THR A 251 -29.65 25.61 10.86
C THR A 251 -29.50 26.60 9.72
N ASP A 252 -29.78 27.88 9.96
CA ASP A 252 -29.70 28.93 8.92
C ASP A 252 -28.37 28.97 8.14
N ASN A 253 -27.33 28.39 8.72
CA ASN A 253 -25.99 28.34 8.14
C ASN A 253 -25.57 26.94 7.64
N ASN A 254 -26.44 25.92 7.77
CA ASN A 254 -26.13 24.53 7.37
C ASN A 254 -27.10 24.02 6.29
N GLN A 255 -26.91 24.52 5.06
CA GLN A 255 -27.71 24.07 3.92
C GLN A 255 -27.45 22.60 3.55
N GLU A 256 -26.25 22.08 3.80
CA GLU A 256 -25.94 20.67 3.58
C GLU A 256 -26.72 19.76 4.52
N GLY A 257 -26.90 20.14 5.79
CA GLY A 257 -27.75 19.40 6.73
C GLY A 257 -29.20 19.32 6.25
N TYR A 258 -29.75 20.41 5.68
CA TYR A 258 -31.07 20.42 5.06
C TYR A 258 -31.12 19.48 3.86
N PHE A 259 -30.15 19.58 2.95
CA PHE A 259 -30.06 18.70 1.77
C PHE A 259 -30.04 17.23 2.17
N ARG A 260 -29.20 16.85 3.14
CA ARG A 260 -29.14 15.49 3.68
C ARG A 260 -30.48 15.05 4.28
N MET A 261 -31.12 15.91 5.04
CA MET A 261 -32.42 15.62 5.68
C MET A 261 -33.50 15.31 4.64
N VAL A 262 -33.64 16.14 3.63
CA VAL A 262 -34.73 16.00 2.62
C VAL A 262 -34.46 14.88 1.61
N ASN A 263 -33.22 14.49 1.43
CA ASN A 263 -32.81 13.42 0.50
C ASN A 263 -32.52 12.07 1.20
N GLY A 264 -33.08 11.85 2.38
CA GLY A 264 -33.11 10.52 2.99
C GLY A 264 -31.79 10.05 3.63
N TYR A 265 -30.82 10.93 3.88
CA TYR A 265 -29.54 10.55 4.50
C TYR A 265 -29.70 9.88 5.86
N THR A 266 -30.77 10.20 6.60
CA THR A 266 -31.09 9.53 7.89
C THR A 266 -31.30 8.03 7.71
N ASN A 267 -31.94 7.62 6.60
CA ASN A 267 -32.13 6.19 6.30
C ASN A 267 -30.79 5.53 5.95
N PHE A 268 -29.94 6.21 5.18
CA PHE A 268 -28.60 5.75 4.86
C PHE A 268 -27.76 5.51 6.13
N LYS A 269 -27.80 6.45 7.10
CA LYS A 269 -27.17 6.29 8.43
C LYS A 269 -27.69 5.05 9.17
N LEU A 270 -29.00 4.84 9.16
CA LEU A 270 -29.63 3.71 9.87
C LEU A 270 -29.24 2.36 9.23
N GLN A 271 -29.19 2.30 7.90
CA GLN A 271 -28.81 1.09 7.17
C GLN A 271 -27.35 0.73 7.39
N ASN A 272 -26.47 1.73 7.52
CA ASN A 272 -25.03 1.57 7.68
C ASN A 272 -24.52 1.77 9.11
N LYS A 273 -25.39 1.76 10.12
CA LYS A 273 -25.03 2.04 11.52
C LYS A 273 -24.03 1.06 12.14
N SER A 274 -23.96 -0.15 11.61
CA SER A 274 -23.06 -1.23 12.06
C SER A 274 -21.91 -1.47 11.08
N ARG A 275 -21.66 -0.54 10.15
CA ARG A 275 -20.55 -0.63 9.20
C ARG A 275 -19.22 -0.69 9.93
N THR A 276 -18.39 -1.65 9.54
CA THR A 276 -17.05 -1.84 10.09
C THR A 276 -16.19 -0.59 9.83
N ASN A 277 -15.43 -0.20 10.84
CA ASN A 277 -14.45 0.87 10.69
C ASN A 277 -13.23 0.37 9.92
N ILE A 278 -12.93 1.05 8.81
CA ILE A 278 -11.79 0.74 7.95
C ILE A 278 -10.86 1.95 7.89
N ILE A 279 -9.56 1.69 7.99
CA ILE A 279 -8.51 2.66 7.74
C ILE A 279 -8.02 2.47 6.31
N TYR A 280 -8.15 3.52 5.50
CA TYR A 280 -7.61 3.57 4.15
C TYR A 280 -6.26 4.28 4.15
N ALA A 281 -5.26 3.66 3.54
CA ALA A 281 -3.92 4.20 3.43
C ALA A 281 -3.28 3.82 2.09
N GLY A 282 -2.78 4.80 1.37
CA GLY A 282 -1.98 4.56 0.18
C GLY A 282 -0.53 4.22 0.55
N SER A 283 0.04 3.25 -0.15
CA SER A 283 1.41 2.78 0.02
C SER A 283 2.23 2.97 -1.25
N ASN A 284 3.51 3.20 -1.09
CA ASN A 284 4.45 3.31 -2.20
C ASN A 284 4.78 1.97 -2.86
N SER A 285 4.40 0.84 -2.27
CA SER A 285 4.37 -0.46 -2.96
C SER A 285 3.33 -0.54 -4.10
N GLY A 286 2.57 0.53 -4.34
CA GLY A 286 1.57 0.60 -5.40
C GLY A 286 0.17 0.17 -5.00
N VAL A 287 -0.07 -0.01 -3.72
CA VAL A 287 -1.30 -0.58 -3.16
C VAL A 287 -2.01 0.44 -2.27
N LEU A 288 -3.33 0.55 -2.39
CA LEU A 288 -4.17 1.13 -1.35
C LEU A 288 -4.61 0.00 -0.40
N HIS A 289 -4.27 0.13 0.86
CA HIS A 289 -4.71 -0.81 1.90
C HIS A 289 -6.03 -0.38 2.53
N ALA A 290 -6.92 -1.33 2.75
CA ALA A 290 -8.11 -1.20 3.58
C ALA A 290 -7.93 -2.08 4.82
N ILE A 291 -7.60 -1.45 5.93
CA ILE A 291 -7.24 -2.12 7.19
C ILE A 291 -8.40 -2.03 8.17
N ASN A 292 -8.79 -3.15 8.76
CA ASN A 292 -9.77 -3.18 9.83
C ASN A 292 -9.24 -2.43 11.07
N ALA A 293 -9.92 -1.37 11.45
CA ALA A 293 -9.48 -0.49 12.54
C ALA A 293 -9.42 -1.19 13.90
N SER A 294 -10.18 -2.26 14.10
CA SER A 294 -10.19 -3.02 15.35
C SER A 294 -9.08 -4.04 15.45
N THR A 295 -8.72 -4.69 14.33
CA THR A 295 -7.83 -5.86 14.32
C THR A 295 -6.46 -5.59 13.69
N GLY A 296 -6.33 -4.53 12.89
CA GLY A 296 -5.13 -4.26 12.09
C GLY A 296 -4.96 -5.19 10.88
N ARG A 297 -5.91 -6.09 10.62
CA ARG A 297 -5.87 -7.01 9.47
C ARG A 297 -6.30 -6.32 8.19
N GLU A 298 -5.71 -6.70 7.07
CA GLU A 298 -6.11 -6.21 5.76
C GLU A 298 -7.42 -6.90 5.32
N GLU A 299 -8.50 -6.14 5.15
CA GLU A 299 -9.74 -6.64 4.60
C GLU A 299 -9.62 -6.85 3.09
N TRP A 300 -8.99 -5.88 2.44
CA TRP A 300 -8.63 -5.94 1.03
C TRP A 300 -7.57 -4.89 0.70
N ALA A 301 -6.97 -5.06 -0.47
CA ALA A 301 -6.05 -4.11 -1.05
C ALA A 301 -6.43 -3.85 -2.51
N PHE A 302 -6.31 -2.60 -2.96
CA PHE A 302 -6.59 -2.20 -4.33
C PHE A 302 -5.32 -1.72 -5.02
N VAL A 303 -5.02 -2.28 -6.18
CA VAL A 303 -3.97 -1.80 -7.07
C VAL A 303 -4.62 -0.94 -8.15
N PRO A 304 -4.49 0.39 -8.10
CA PRO A 304 -5.06 1.23 -9.14
C PRO A 304 -4.51 0.89 -10.53
N PRO A 305 -5.32 0.85 -11.60
CA PRO A 305 -4.90 0.35 -12.90
C PRO A 305 -3.70 1.11 -13.49
N PHE A 306 -3.61 2.43 -13.28
CA PHE A 306 -2.50 3.22 -13.77
C PHE A 306 -1.27 3.19 -12.85
N ILE A 307 -1.42 2.73 -11.62
CA ILE A 307 -0.29 2.40 -10.73
C ILE A 307 0.20 0.98 -11.05
N ALA A 308 -0.69 0.02 -11.32
CA ALA A 308 -0.33 -1.31 -11.79
C ALA A 308 0.61 -1.25 -13.01
N ALA A 309 0.32 -0.34 -13.95
CA ALA A 309 1.17 -0.10 -15.11
C ALA A 309 2.61 0.35 -14.78
N LYS A 310 2.87 0.80 -13.56
CA LYS A 310 4.18 1.29 -13.10
C LYS A 310 4.90 0.31 -12.18
N LEU A 311 4.24 -0.72 -11.69
CA LEU A 311 4.82 -1.70 -10.76
C LEU A 311 6.13 -2.34 -11.27
N PRO A 312 6.35 -2.52 -12.59
CA PRO A 312 7.64 -2.99 -13.09
C PRO A 312 8.86 -2.18 -12.61
N ILE A 313 8.66 -0.91 -12.23
CA ILE A 313 9.73 -0.07 -11.67
C ILE A 313 10.24 -0.67 -10.35
N ALA A 314 9.35 -1.25 -9.54
CA ALA A 314 9.71 -1.81 -8.24
C ALA A 314 10.73 -2.95 -8.34
N ILE A 315 10.74 -3.68 -9.45
CA ILE A 315 11.61 -4.83 -9.68
C ILE A 315 12.62 -4.62 -10.82
N ASN A 316 12.75 -3.39 -11.32
CA ASN A 316 13.62 -3.12 -12.48
C ASN A 316 15.11 -3.11 -12.08
N PRO A 317 15.95 -4.05 -12.58
CA PRO A 317 17.35 -4.15 -12.22
C PRO A 317 18.22 -2.99 -12.73
N LEU A 318 17.71 -2.18 -13.67
CA LEU A 318 18.45 -1.01 -14.20
C LEU A 318 18.41 0.20 -13.25
N PHE A 319 17.50 0.22 -12.28
CA PHE A 319 17.63 1.13 -11.16
C PHE A 319 18.66 0.53 -10.20
N ASP A 320 19.49 1.35 -9.58
CA ASP A 320 20.57 0.94 -8.66
C ASP A 320 20.10 0.17 -7.41
N GLY A 321 18.86 -0.34 -7.43
CA GLY A 321 18.33 -1.28 -6.46
C GLY A 321 19.08 -2.60 -6.62
N ARG A 322 19.91 -2.91 -5.66
CA ARG A 322 20.60 -4.18 -5.60
C ARG A 322 20.12 -4.90 -4.37
N GLY A 323 19.72 -6.15 -4.54
CA GLY A 323 19.46 -7.02 -3.42
C GLY A 323 20.68 -7.11 -2.48
N PRO A 324 20.57 -7.77 -1.34
CA PRO A 324 21.62 -7.88 -0.33
C PRO A 324 22.96 -8.34 -0.89
N ASN A 325 22.94 -9.13 -1.94
CA ASN A 325 24.13 -9.69 -2.60
C ASN A 325 24.59 -8.89 -3.83
N GLY A 326 23.97 -7.74 -4.09
CA GLY A 326 24.36 -6.87 -5.21
C GLY A 326 23.78 -7.25 -6.57
N GLU A 327 22.91 -8.25 -6.62
CA GLU A 327 22.27 -8.77 -7.82
C GLU A 327 20.75 -8.72 -7.63
N GLY A 328 20.08 -7.90 -8.41
CA GLY A 328 18.64 -7.72 -8.32
C GLY A 328 18.18 -6.99 -7.05
N GLY A 329 16.92 -7.07 -6.74
CA GLY A 329 16.28 -6.44 -5.60
C GLY A 329 15.10 -5.57 -5.99
N SER A 330 14.40 -5.04 -4.99
CA SER A 330 13.34 -4.07 -5.20
C SER A 330 13.89 -2.64 -5.24
N ASN A 331 13.11 -1.73 -5.79
CA ASN A 331 13.40 -0.31 -5.80
C ASN A 331 12.35 0.46 -5.03
N ALA A 332 12.75 1.49 -4.31
CA ALA A 332 11.81 2.48 -3.81
C ALA A 332 11.14 3.19 -4.99
N MET A 333 9.82 3.22 -5.02
CA MET A 333 9.03 3.93 -6.01
C MET A 333 7.96 4.78 -5.32
N PHE A 334 7.34 5.68 -6.06
CA PHE A 334 6.11 6.31 -5.60
C PHE A 334 4.92 5.61 -6.28
N GLY A 335 4.10 4.98 -5.46
CA GLY A 335 2.89 4.27 -5.87
C GLY A 335 1.62 5.06 -5.59
N VAL A 336 0.85 4.68 -4.57
CA VAL A 336 -0.32 5.42 -4.08
C VAL A 336 0.13 6.34 -2.95
N ASP A 337 0.71 7.48 -3.33
CA ASP A 337 1.40 8.39 -2.39
C ASP A 337 0.53 9.58 -1.93
N GLY A 338 -0.64 9.76 -2.51
CA GLY A 338 -1.57 10.82 -2.16
C GLY A 338 -2.49 10.44 -0.99
N SER A 339 -2.94 11.45 -0.24
CA SER A 339 -3.88 11.24 0.87
C SER A 339 -5.27 10.91 0.34
N PRO A 340 -5.88 9.78 0.71
CA PRO A 340 -7.25 9.46 0.33
C PRO A 340 -8.23 10.43 0.98
N VAL A 341 -9.37 10.64 0.32
CA VAL A 341 -10.47 11.49 0.81
C VAL A 341 -11.78 10.72 0.68
N VAL A 342 -12.61 10.78 1.71
CA VAL A 342 -13.91 10.08 1.73
C VAL A 342 -15.04 11.06 1.99
N HIS A 343 -16.11 10.93 1.20
CA HIS A 343 -17.36 11.68 1.39
C HIS A 343 -18.58 10.82 1.09
N ASP A 344 -19.67 11.09 1.82
CA ASP A 344 -20.99 10.57 1.45
C ASP A 344 -21.60 11.48 0.38
N VAL A 345 -21.98 10.89 -0.75
CA VAL A 345 -22.45 11.58 -1.95
C VAL A 345 -23.79 11.00 -2.39
N LEU A 346 -24.75 11.87 -2.71
CA LEU A 346 -26.00 11.47 -3.34
C LEU A 346 -25.81 11.45 -4.87
N MET A 347 -25.79 10.27 -5.45
CA MET A 347 -25.55 10.09 -6.87
C MET A 347 -26.24 8.81 -7.38
N ARG A 348 -26.32 8.67 -8.70
CA ARG A 348 -26.58 7.37 -9.29
C ARG A 348 -25.27 6.60 -9.28
N GLY A 349 -25.17 5.63 -8.39
CA GLY A 349 -24.00 4.76 -8.25
C GLY A 349 -24.13 3.48 -9.07
N LEU A 350 -23.32 2.50 -8.72
CA LEU A 350 -23.43 1.15 -9.24
C LEU A 350 -24.12 0.26 -8.20
N ASP A 351 -24.98 -0.62 -8.65
CA ASP A 351 -25.55 -1.66 -7.81
C ASP A 351 -24.52 -2.81 -7.57
N SER A 352 -24.93 -3.83 -6.84
CA SER A 352 -24.06 -4.98 -6.55
C SER A 352 -23.71 -5.85 -7.78
N GLN A 353 -24.35 -5.63 -8.90
CA GLN A 353 -24.07 -6.26 -10.19
C GLN A 353 -23.16 -5.40 -11.08
N GLY A 354 -22.82 -4.19 -10.61
CA GLY A 354 -22.04 -3.22 -11.39
C GLY A 354 -22.87 -2.42 -12.40
N GLU A 355 -24.19 -2.51 -12.34
CA GLU A 355 -25.08 -1.77 -13.22
C GLU A 355 -25.44 -0.42 -12.61
N LEU A 356 -25.61 0.60 -13.47
CA LEU A 356 -25.97 1.95 -13.04
C LEU A 356 -27.37 1.96 -12.42
N GLU A 357 -27.49 2.46 -11.21
CA GLU A 357 -28.78 2.61 -10.51
C GLU A 357 -29.76 3.52 -11.27
N ASP A 358 -31.06 3.23 -11.17
CA ASP A 358 -32.10 4.04 -11.82
C ASP A 358 -32.25 5.42 -11.16
N ASP A 359 -32.24 5.46 -9.83
CA ASP A 359 -32.44 6.67 -9.03
C ASP A 359 -31.17 6.98 -8.20
N PRO A 360 -30.90 8.27 -7.89
CA PRO A 360 -29.81 8.64 -7.00
C PRO A 360 -30.02 8.10 -5.59
N THR A 361 -29.00 7.40 -5.07
CA THR A 361 -28.91 6.94 -3.69
C THR A 361 -27.66 7.48 -2.99
N TRP A 362 -27.56 7.32 -1.67
CA TRP A 362 -26.38 7.75 -0.94
C TRP A 362 -25.29 6.68 -1.01
N HIS A 363 -24.09 7.13 -1.34
CA HIS A 363 -22.89 6.31 -1.42
C HIS A 363 -21.75 6.94 -0.63
N THR A 364 -20.88 6.12 -0.06
CA THR A 364 -19.62 6.57 0.53
C THR A 364 -18.51 6.43 -0.49
N ILE A 365 -18.02 7.55 -1.00
CA ILE A 365 -17.05 7.60 -2.10
C ILE A 365 -15.66 7.86 -1.57
N LEU A 366 -14.72 6.99 -1.95
CA LEU A 366 -13.30 7.09 -1.67
C LEU A 366 -12.56 7.60 -2.90
N PHE A 367 -11.96 8.77 -2.80
CA PHE A 367 -11.09 9.36 -3.80
C PHE A 367 -9.63 9.07 -3.44
N ILE A 368 -8.86 8.51 -4.38
CA ILE A 368 -7.50 8.00 -4.19
C ILE A 368 -6.56 8.74 -5.14
N PRO A 369 -5.98 9.88 -4.74
CA PRO A 369 -4.98 10.56 -5.57
C PRO A 369 -3.67 9.78 -5.54
N TYR A 370 -2.96 9.73 -6.68
CA TYR A 370 -1.69 9.01 -6.75
C TYR A 370 -0.50 9.82 -6.19
N GLY A 371 -0.67 11.12 -5.96
CA GLY A 371 0.39 11.96 -5.43
C GLY A 371 1.63 11.96 -6.33
N ARG A 372 2.79 11.63 -5.78
CA ARG A 372 4.02 11.47 -6.57
C ARG A 372 4.03 10.21 -7.44
N GLY A 373 3.14 9.25 -7.18
CA GLY A 373 2.97 8.08 -8.02
C GLY A 373 2.49 8.40 -9.43
N GLY A 374 1.90 9.58 -9.66
CA GLY A 374 1.51 10.01 -11.00
C GLY A 374 0.42 11.07 -11.00
N SER A 375 0.23 11.72 -12.15
CA SER A 375 -0.79 12.76 -12.34
C SER A 375 -2.17 12.12 -12.57
N GLY A 376 -2.70 11.43 -11.55
CA GLY A 376 -3.94 10.69 -11.66
C GLY A 376 -4.58 10.37 -10.32
N PHE A 377 -5.71 9.68 -10.41
CA PHE A 377 -6.48 9.23 -9.25
C PHE A 377 -7.42 8.09 -9.62
N SER A 378 -7.87 7.35 -8.61
CA SER A 378 -8.98 6.39 -8.72
C SER A 378 -10.12 6.79 -7.80
N VAL A 379 -11.32 6.35 -8.13
CA VAL A 379 -12.54 6.58 -7.33
C VAL A 379 -13.23 5.25 -7.09
N LEU A 380 -13.44 4.94 -5.81
CA LEU A 380 -14.16 3.74 -5.39
C LEU A 380 -15.42 4.13 -4.61
N ASP A 381 -16.46 3.32 -4.75
CA ASP A 381 -17.58 3.29 -3.82
C ASP A 381 -17.25 2.27 -2.72
N VAL A 382 -17.16 2.74 -1.48
CA VAL A 382 -16.85 1.95 -0.29
C VAL A 382 -18.03 1.91 0.69
N THR A 383 -19.25 2.08 0.18
CA THR A 383 -20.47 1.92 0.97
C THR A 383 -20.52 0.56 1.65
N ASN A 384 -20.05 -0.48 0.95
CA ASN A 384 -19.79 -1.81 1.47
C ASN A 384 -18.27 -2.02 1.59
N PRO A 385 -17.67 -1.73 2.75
CA PRO A 385 -16.22 -1.73 2.88
C PRO A 385 -15.62 -3.13 3.09
N ILE A 386 -16.44 -4.15 3.31
CA ILE A 386 -16.02 -5.54 3.50
C ILE A 386 -16.34 -6.36 2.27
N VAL A 387 -15.39 -7.20 1.87
CA VAL A 387 -15.58 -8.12 0.75
C VAL A 387 -16.38 -9.35 1.20
N GLU A 388 -17.51 -9.57 0.55
CA GLU A 388 -18.37 -10.74 0.68
C GLU A 388 -18.68 -11.30 -0.72
N PRO A 389 -19.16 -12.55 -0.86
CA PRO A 389 -19.38 -13.16 -2.19
C PRO A 389 -20.25 -12.35 -3.17
N SER A 390 -21.13 -11.48 -2.66
CA SER A 390 -22.07 -10.72 -3.48
C SER A 390 -21.94 -9.19 -3.34
N ARG A 391 -21.02 -8.72 -2.51
CA ARG A 391 -20.83 -7.28 -2.29
C ARG A 391 -19.44 -6.96 -1.78
N GLY A 392 -18.98 -5.76 -2.09
CA GLY A 392 -17.68 -5.25 -1.69
C GLY A 392 -17.50 -3.85 -2.22
N PRO A 393 -16.28 -3.30 -2.22
CA PRO A 393 -15.99 -2.02 -2.84
C PRO A 393 -16.19 -2.10 -4.36
N LEU A 394 -16.66 -1.00 -4.97
CA LEU A 394 -16.87 -0.91 -6.42
C LEU A 394 -15.92 0.14 -7.00
N HIS A 395 -15.30 -0.17 -8.12
CA HIS A 395 -14.54 0.81 -8.90
C HIS A 395 -15.51 1.63 -9.75
N LEU A 396 -15.45 2.94 -9.64
CA LEU A 396 -16.27 3.83 -10.46
C LEU A 396 -15.51 4.28 -11.71
N PHE A 397 -14.32 4.82 -11.53
CA PHE A 397 -13.42 5.18 -12.63
C PHE A 397 -12.03 5.52 -12.11
N SER A 398 -11.06 5.50 -13.02
CA SER A 398 -9.70 6.01 -12.79
C SER A 398 -9.27 6.93 -13.90
N VAL A 399 -8.47 7.94 -13.57
CA VAL A 399 -7.94 8.91 -14.53
C VAL A 399 -6.43 9.03 -14.37
N TYR A 400 -5.73 9.07 -15.49
CA TYR A 400 -4.29 9.34 -15.51
C TYR A 400 -3.95 10.33 -16.62
N ASN A 401 -3.21 11.37 -16.29
CA ASN A 401 -2.76 12.39 -17.23
C ASN A 401 -1.28 12.17 -17.59
N ASP A 402 -1.04 11.65 -18.78
CA ASP A 402 0.31 11.60 -19.36
C ASP A 402 0.62 12.94 -20.04
N TYR A 403 1.21 13.85 -19.28
CA TYR A 403 1.54 15.19 -19.77
C TYR A 403 2.65 15.18 -20.83
N ILE A 404 3.47 14.12 -20.89
CA ILE A 404 4.54 13.97 -21.88
C ILE A 404 3.94 13.64 -23.24
N ARG A 405 3.06 12.63 -23.28
CA ARG A 405 2.38 12.21 -24.51
C ARG A 405 1.18 13.08 -24.87
N LYS A 406 0.73 13.94 -23.97
CA LYS A 406 -0.48 14.77 -24.14
C LYS A 406 -1.74 13.92 -24.27
N ILE A 407 -1.85 12.88 -23.48
CA ILE A 407 -2.97 11.93 -23.45
C ILE A 407 -3.50 11.82 -22.03
N VAL A 408 -4.82 11.87 -21.89
CA VAL A 408 -5.54 11.50 -20.67
C VAL A 408 -6.10 10.10 -20.87
N TYR A 409 -5.76 9.19 -19.98
CA TYR A 409 -6.30 7.84 -19.91
C TYR A 409 -7.44 7.82 -18.90
N ILE A 410 -8.54 7.16 -19.23
CA ILE A 410 -9.69 6.97 -18.35
C ILE A 410 -10.00 5.48 -18.35
N ALA A 411 -9.98 4.85 -17.19
CA ALA A 411 -10.51 3.51 -16.98
C ALA A 411 -11.93 3.65 -16.42
N ASP A 412 -12.90 3.01 -17.05
CA ASP A 412 -14.28 2.94 -16.59
C ASP A 412 -14.47 1.90 -15.47
N GLU A 413 -15.71 1.67 -15.06
CA GLU A 413 -16.08 0.73 -13.99
C GLU A 413 -15.68 -0.73 -14.28
N GLU A 414 -15.63 -1.09 -15.55
CA GLU A 414 -15.22 -2.41 -16.02
C GLU A 414 -13.70 -2.54 -16.30
N GLY A 415 -12.94 -1.44 -16.14
CA GLY A 415 -11.51 -1.39 -16.44
C GLY A 415 -11.17 -1.17 -17.92
N ASN A 416 -12.15 -0.87 -18.79
CA ASN A 416 -11.86 -0.51 -20.16
C ASN A 416 -11.20 0.87 -20.23
N ILE A 417 -10.07 0.96 -20.94
CA ILE A 417 -9.28 2.18 -20.98
C ILE A 417 -9.55 2.96 -22.26
N THR A 418 -10.01 4.20 -22.09
CA THR A 418 -10.20 5.18 -23.16
C THR A 418 -9.07 6.21 -23.13
N GLU A 419 -8.54 6.55 -24.30
CA GLU A 419 -7.51 7.57 -24.49
C GLU A 419 -8.11 8.86 -25.05
N ARG A 420 -7.74 10.01 -24.48
CA ARG A 420 -8.15 11.34 -24.94
C ARG A 420 -6.91 12.20 -25.15
N ALA A 421 -6.60 12.51 -26.40
CA ALA A 421 -5.53 13.45 -26.72
C ALA A 421 -5.88 14.88 -26.29
N TYR A 422 -4.89 15.67 -25.89
CA TYR A 422 -5.09 17.09 -25.61
C TYR A 422 -5.58 17.80 -26.87
N VAL A 423 -6.60 18.64 -26.72
CA VAL A 423 -6.98 19.58 -27.78
C VAL A 423 -5.97 20.71 -27.77
N THR A 424 -5.03 20.69 -28.69
CA THR A 424 -4.18 21.87 -28.97
C THR A 424 -5.01 22.87 -29.74
N ASN A 425 -5.68 23.76 -29.05
CA ASN A 425 -6.18 24.96 -29.70
C ASN A 425 -4.98 25.80 -30.15
N SER A 426 -4.58 25.66 -31.39
CA SER A 426 -3.81 26.68 -32.06
C SER A 426 -4.74 27.89 -32.24
N VAL A 427 -4.84 28.73 -31.22
CA VAL A 427 -5.36 30.06 -31.44
C VAL A 427 -4.28 30.79 -32.22
N ASN A 428 -4.44 30.84 -33.54
CA ASN A 428 -3.71 31.84 -34.34
C ASN A 428 -4.20 33.18 -33.83
N VAL A 429 -3.38 33.83 -33.01
CA VAL A 429 -3.53 35.26 -32.74
C VAL A 429 -2.91 35.93 -33.97
N GLU A 430 -3.75 36.39 -34.92
CA GLU A 430 -3.37 37.38 -35.92
C GLU A 430 -3.18 38.76 -35.26
#